data_b0e62d8dbae98c1eb492022d4ff3b636
#
_entry.id   b0e62d8dbae98c1eb492022d4ff3b636
#
_cell.length_a   1.000
_cell.length_b   1.000
_cell.length_c   1.000
_cell.angle_alpha   90.00
_cell.angle_beta   90.00
_cell.angle_gamma   90.00
#
_symmetry.space_group_name_H-M   'P 1'
#
loop_
_entity.id
_entity.type
_entity.pdbx_description
1 polymer ?
#
loop_
_entity_poly.entity_id
_entity_poly.type
_entity_poly.pdbx_seq_one_letter_code
_entity_poly.pdbx_strand_id
1 'polypeptide(L)'
;MTEILIKKLSKNVTLPKYETEGSSGLDLAANIDEQIKILPGKSEIIPTGLAVAIPKNFEIQIRPRSGLAAKSQVSVLNTPGTIDADYRGEIKVILINLSDKVFVVEKGLRIAQMVVCPVIKASLKEVTELESTERGSGGFGSTGIK
;
A
#
# COMPACT_ATOMS: atom_id res chain seq x y z
N MET A 1 -9.03 20.00 3.15
CA MET A 1 -8.17 18.81 3.30
C MET A 1 -8.77 17.86 4.34
N THR A 2 -8.65 16.55 4.11
CA THR A 2 -9.04 15.55 5.11
C THR A 2 -7.94 15.41 6.15
N GLU A 3 -8.30 15.47 7.43
CA GLU A 3 -7.35 15.28 8.54
C GLU A 3 -7.21 13.80 8.87
N ILE A 4 -5.97 13.30 8.94
CA ILE A 4 -5.61 11.97 9.45
C ILE A 4 -4.86 12.14 10.75
N LEU A 5 -5.39 11.57 11.84
CA LEU A 5 -4.65 11.54 13.09
C LEU A 5 -3.58 10.45 13.02
N ILE A 6 -2.36 10.79 13.38
CA ILE A 6 -1.21 9.89 13.30
C ILE A 6 -0.46 9.85 14.62
N LYS A 7 -0.13 8.63 15.06
CA LYS A 7 0.62 8.38 16.30
C LYS A 7 1.97 7.76 15.95
N LYS A 8 3.04 8.32 16.49
CA LYS A 8 4.37 7.70 16.49
C LYS A 8 4.45 6.67 17.61
N LEU A 9 4.87 5.45 17.29
CA LEU A 9 5.04 4.35 18.24
C LEU A 9 6.45 4.32 18.84
N SER A 10 7.39 5.08 18.26
CA SER A 10 8.72 5.30 18.83
C SER A 10 9.18 6.74 18.59
N LYS A 11 10.11 7.23 19.43
CA LYS A 11 10.61 8.61 19.36
C LYS A 11 11.36 8.94 18.07
N ASN A 12 11.98 7.93 17.47
CA ASN A 12 12.86 8.10 16.31
C ASN A 12 12.12 8.06 14.95
N VAL A 13 10.79 7.88 14.96
CA VAL A 13 9.98 7.86 13.75
C VAL A 13 9.76 9.28 13.26
N THR A 14 10.05 9.52 11.99
CA THR A 14 9.70 10.77 11.30
C THR A 14 8.32 10.65 10.69
N LEU A 15 7.49 11.68 10.85
CA LEU A 15 6.18 11.71 10.20
C LEU A 15 6.34 11.79 8.69
N PRO A 16 5.57 11.00 7.94
CA PRO A 16 5.57 11.08 6.49
C PRO A 16 5.03 12.44 6.02
N LYS A 17 5.51 12.89 4.89
CA LYS A 17 5.09 14.15 4.26
C LYS A 17 4.94 13.96 2.76
N TYR A 18 4.17 14.83 2.12
CA TYR A 18 4.18 14.95 0.68
C TYR A 18 5.49 15.61 0.25
N GLU A 19 6.22 14.98 -0.65
CA GLU A 19 7.52 15.51 -1.11
C GLU A 19 7.36 16.72 -2.03
N THR A 20 6.24 16.79 -2.75
CA THR A 20 5.85 17.94 -3.58
C THR A 20 4.37 18.26 -3.39
N GLU A 21 3.92 19.45 -3.76
CA GLU A 21 2.51 19.85 -3.70
C GLU A 21 1.60 18.93 -4.52
N GLY A 22 2.09 18.42 -5.65
CA GLY A 22 1.34 17.49 -6.52
C GLY A 22 1.50 16.02 -6.17
N SER A 23 2.22 15.63 -5.10
CA SER A 23 2.37 14.24 -4.71
C SER A 23 1.04 13.65 -4.25
N SER A 24 0.69 12.46 -4.73
CA SER A 24 -0.51 11.71 -4.27
C SER A 24 -0.25 10.88 -3.03
N GLY A 25 0.98 10.44 -2.81
CA GLY A 25 1.38 9.57 -1.72
C GLY A 25 2.37 10.22 -0.77
N LEU A 26 2.35 9.72 0.48
CA LEU A 26 3.33 10.03 1.52
C LEU A 26 4.25 8.84 1.66
N ASP A 27 5.56 9.05 1.59
CA ASP A 27 6.54 7.97 1.72
C ASP A 27 6.56 7.38 3.15
N LEU A 28 6.59 6.05 3.23
CA LEU A 28 6.76 5.29 4.46
C LEU A 28 8.18 4.74 4.54
N ALA A 29 8.82 4.95 5.68
CA ALA A 29 10.16 4.47 5.94
C ALA A 29 10.16 3.27 6.91
N ALA A 30 11.13 2.39 6.74
CA ALA A 30 11.36 1.27 7.65
C ALA A 30 11.78 1.75 9.03
N ASN A 31 11.07 1.32 10.06
CA ASN A 31 11.41 1.57 11.47
C ASN A 31 11.92 0.28 12.11
N ILE A 32 13.16 -0.03 11.85
CA ILE A 32 13.86 -1.23 12.31
C ILE A 32 15.18 -0.84 12.99
N ASP A 33 15.65 -1.65 13.93
CA ASP A 33 16.94 -1.42 14.60
C ASP A 33 18.08 -2.10 13.84
N GLU A 34 17.82 -3.31 13.32
CA GLU A 34 18.78 -4.07 12.52
C GLU A 34 18.27 -4.23 11.10
N GLN A 35 19.21 -4.28 10.13
CA GLN A 35 18.87 -4.50 8.73
C GLN A 35 18.13 -5.83 8.53
N ILE A 36 17.16 -5.83 7.61
CA ILE A 36 16.43 -7.03 7.21
C ILE A 36 16.83 -7.41 5.79
N LYS A 37 17.22 -8.68 5.60
CA LYS A 37 17.55 -9.23 4.28
C LYS A 37 16.35 -9.96 3.72
N ILE A 38 15.89 -9.55 2.54
CA ILE A 38 14.82 -10.24 1.81
C ILE A 38 15.46 -11.03 0.68
N LEU A 39 15.45 -12.36 0.81
CA LEU A 39 16.00 -13.25 -0.21
C LEU A 39 15.16 -13.21 -1.51
N PRO A 40 15.73 -13.59 -2.66
CA PRO A 40 14.99 -13.71 -3.91
C PRO A 40 13.72 -14.55 -3.77
N GLY A 41 12.58 -14.01 -4.26
CA GLY A 41 11.28 -14.64 -4.20
C GLY A 41 10.63 -14.71 -2.80
N LYS A 42 11.24 -14.11 -1.78
CA LYS A 42 10.72 -14.08 -0.40
C LYS A 42 10.12 -12.73 -0.06
N SER A 43 9.31 -12.72 0.99
CA SER A 43 8.68 -11.52 1.54
C SER A 43 8.98 -11.38 3.02
N GLU A 44 8.95 -10.13 3.48
CA GLU A 44 9.13 -9.76 4.89
C GLU A 44 8.16 -8.66 5.27
N ILE A 45 7.73 -8.65 6.53
CA ILE A 45 6.86 -7.62 7.09
C ILE A 45 7.72 -6.58 7.77
N ILE A 46 7.69 -5.35 7.25
CA ILE A 46 8.54 -4.26 7.72
C ILE A 46 7.69 -3.27 8.52
N PRO A 47 8.00 -3.02 9.80
CA PRO A 47 7.30 -2.04 10.61
C PRO A 47 7.65 -0.60 10.19
N THR A 48 6.69 0.31 10.36
CA THR A 48 6.87 1.74 10.10
C THR A 48 6.93 2.59 11.37
N GLY A 49 6.53 2.04 12.50
CA GLY A 49 6.44 2.76 13.76
C GLY A 49 5.30 3.77 13.81
N LEU A 50 4.31 3.64 12.93
CA LEU A 50 3.18 4.55 12.81
C LEU A 50 1.85 3.83 13.00
N ALA A 51 0.91 4.48 13.67
CA ALA A 51 -0.49 4.09 13.74
C ALA A 51 -1.36 5.30 13.40
N VAL A 52 -2.53 5.06 12.80
CA VAL A 52 -3.41 6.11 12.29
C VAL A 52 -4.86 5.94 12.76
N ALA A 53 -5.59 7.05 12.77
CA ALA A 53 -7.05 7.05 12.83
C ALA A 53 -7.56 7.78 11.57
N ILE A 54 -8.27 7.04 10.75
CA ILE A 54 -8.77 7.48 9.46
C ILE A 54 -10.25 7.86 9.63
N PRO A 55 -10.73 9.01 9.11
CA PRO A 55 -12.14 9.35 9.16
C PRO A 55 -13.00 8.34 8.39
N LYS A 56 -14.27 8.22 8.77
CA LYS A 56 -15.26 7.42 8.02
C LYS A 56 -15.27 7.84 6.54
N ASN A 57 -15.54 6.89 5.65
CA ASN A 57 -15.56 7.05 4.21
C ASN A 57 -14.19 7.31 3.55
N PHE A 58 -13.10 7.06 4.29
CA PHE A 58 -11.75 7.04 3.74
C PHE A 58 -11.05 5.75 4.13
N GLU A 59 -10.04 5.40 3.35
CA GLU A 59 -9.04 4.37 3.63
C GLU A 59 -7.64 4.91 3.35
N ILE A 60 -6.63 4.22 3.79
CA ILE A 60 -5.26 4.41 3.29
C ILE A 60 -4.86 3.18 2.49
N GLN A 61 -4.36 3.40 1.28
CA GLN A 61 -3.76 2.36 0.47
C GLN A 61 -2.24 2.40 0.58
N ILE A 62 -1.65 1.23 0.83
CA ILE A 62 -0.20 1.04 0.82
C ILE A 62 0.19 0.53 -0.56
N ARG A 63 0.98 1.33 -1.27
CA ARG A 63 1.41 1.10 -2.65
C ARG A 63 2.93 1.02 -2.75
N PRO A 64 3.47 0.31 -3.75
CA PRO A 64 4.90 0.29 -4.00
C PRO A 64 5.43 1.68 -4.38
N ARG A 65 6.74 1.86 -4.21
CA ARG A 65 7.47 2.98 -4.79
C ARG A 65 8.03 2.57 -6.15
N SER A 66 7.78 3.39 -7.17
CA SER A 66 8.24 3.13 -8.54
C SER A 66 9.78 2.97 -8.62
N GLY A 67 10.53 3.70 -7.82
CA GLY A 67 11.97 3.60 -7.79
C GLY A 67 12.48 2.24 -7.30
N LEU A 68 11.86 1.65 -6.26
CA LEU A 68 12.20 0.30 -5.80
C LEU A 68 11.75 -0.77 -6.81
N ALA A 69 10.57 -0.60 -7.39
CA ALA A 69 10.09 -1.52 -8.41
C ALA A 69 11.01 -1.56 -9.63
N ALA A 70 11.37 -0.39 -10.16
CA ALA A 70 12.19 -0.28 -11.38
C ALA A 70 13.65 -0.70 -11.17
N LYS A 71 14.26 -0.31 -10.04
CA LYS A 71 15.70 -0.51 -9.81
C LYS A 71 16.03 -1.81 -9.10
N SER A 72 15.14 -2.30 -8.25
CA SER A 72 15.39 -3.45 -7.36
C SER A 72 14.37 -4.57 -7.51
N GLN A 73 13.34 -4.42 -8.32
CA GLN A 73 12.23 -5.38 -8.47
C GLN A 73 11.59 -5.75 -7.12
N VAL A 74 11.50 -4.77 -6.21
CA VAL A 74 10.86 -4.90 -4.91
C VAL A 74 9.51 -4.22 -4.95
N SER A 75 8.49 -4.91 -4.47
CA SER A 75 7.11 -4.46 -4.46
C SER A 75 6.47 -4.66 -3.10
N VAL A 76 5.26 -4.15 -2.93
CA VAL A 76 4.38 -4.48 -1.82
C VAL A 76 3.56 -5.69 -2.24
N LEU A 77 3.69 -6.82 -1.51
CA LEU A 77 3.12 -8.10 -1.92
C LEU A 77 1.60 -8.07 -2.13
N ASN A 78 0.88 -7.38 -1.26
CA ASN A 78 -0.58 -7.27 -1.28
C ASN A 78 -1.08 -5.96 -1.91
N THR A 79 -0.26 -5.31 -2.75
CA THR A 79 -0.62 -4.01 -3.32
C THR A 79 -1.92 -4.04 -4.14
N PRO A 80 -2.82 -3.05 -3.96
CA PRO A 80 -2.79 -2.01 -2.93
C PRO A 80 -3.18 -2.58 -1.55
N GLY A 81 -2.29 -2.47 -0.56
CA GLY A 81 -2.60 -2.84 0.81
C GLY A 81 -3.66 -1.91 1.40
N THR A 82 -4.64 -2.44 2.11
CA THR A 82 -5.74 -1.65 2.65
C THR A 82 -5.57 -1.42 4.14
N ILE A 83 -5.63 -0.16 4.57
CA ILE A 83 -5.77 0.23 5.97
C ILE A 83 -7.17 0.77 6.15
N ASP A 84 -8.00 0.05 6.88
CA ASP A 84 -9.39 0.40 7.15
C ASP A 84 -9.51 1.56 8.14
N ALA A 85 -10.63 2.28 8.06
CA ALA A 85 -10.88 3.45 8.91
C ALA A 85 -10.87 3.13 10.42
N ASP A 86 -11.23 1.91 10.80
CA ASP A 86 -11.29 1.43 12.17
C ASP A 86 -10.04 0.66 12.64
N TYR A 87 -9.05 0.47 11.76
CA TYR A 87 -7.77 -0.12 12.14
C TYR A 87 -6.96 0.84 13.01
N ARG A 88 -6.45 0.35 14.15
CA ARG A 88 -5.65 1.14 15.11
C ARG A 88 -4.27 0.56 15.39
N GLY A 89 -3.93 -0.54 14.71
CA GLY A 89 -2.63 -1.17 14.83
C GLY A 89 -1.53 -0.41 14.09
N GLU A 90 -0.31 -0.89 14.24
CA GLU A 90 0.83 -0.37 13.50
C GLU A 90 0.68 -0.63 12.00
N ILE A 91 0.97 0.38 11.21
CA ILE A 91 1.13 0.22 9.75
C ILE A 91 2.42 -0.57 9.51
N LYS A 92 2.28 -1.74 8.91
CA LYS A 92 3.40 -2.59 8.49
C LYS A 92 3.30 -2.83 7.00
N VAL A 93 4.44 -2.88 6.33
CA VAL A 93 4.53 -3.06 4.89
C VAL A 93 5.04 -4.46 4.58
N ILE A 94 4.31 -5.20 3.75
CA ILE A 94 4.72 -6.53 3.30
C ILE A 94 5.51 -6.37 2.01
N LEU A 95 6.84 -6.38 2.08
CA LEU A 95 7.71 -6.30 0.91
C LEU A 95 7.97 -7.67 0.33
N ILE A 96 7.94 -7.77 -0.99
CA ILE A 96 8.39 -8.94 -1.74
C ILE A 96 9.56 -8.59 -2.64
N ASN A 97 10.56 -9.45 -2.68
CA ASN A 97 11.72 -9.33 -3.56
C ASN A 97 11.53 -10.24 -4.77
N LEU A 98 11.24 -9.64 -5.92
CA LEU A 98 11.05 -10.35 -7.20
C LEU A 98 12.32 -10.41 -8.04
N SER A 99 13.45 -9.92 -7.51
CA SER A 99 14.75 -10.00 -8.18
C SER A 99 15.48 -11.32 -7.89
N ASP A 100 16.60 -11.50 -8.53
CA ASP A 100 17.54 -12.62 -8.31
C ASP A 100 18.63 -12.33 -7.28
N LYS A 101 18.57 -11.17 -6.62
CA LYS A 101 19.56 -10.71 -5.63
C LYS A 101 18.90 -10.47 -4.28
N VAL A 102 19.67 -10.64 -3.20
CA VAL A 102 19.22 -10.25 -1.86
C VAL A 102 18.95 -8.75 -1.81
N PHE A 103 17.77 -8.36 -1.33
CA PHE A 103 17.45 -6.97 -1.05
C PHE A 103 17.62 -6.69 0.44
N VAL A 104 18.35 -5.64 0.77
CA VAL A 104 18.62 -5.24 2.15
C VAL A 104 17.78 -4.02 2.50
N VAL A 105 16.92 -4.18 3.51
CA VAL A 105 16.17 -3.06 4.10
C VAL A 105 16.97 -2.52 5.25
N GLU A 106 17.35 -1.25 5.16
CA GLU A 106 18.04 -0.52 6.23
C GLU A 106 17.07 0.40 6.97
N LYS A 107 17.41 0.77 8.20
CA LYS A 107 16.67 1.75 8.98
C LYS A 107 16.47 3.04 8.20
N GLY A 108 15.21 3.51 8.15
CA GLY A 108 14.87 4.76 7.47
C GLY A 108 14.77 4.67 5.95
N LEU A 109 15.00 3.48 5.36
CA LEU A 109 14.76 3.29 3.93
C LEU A 109 13.29 3.51 3.61
N ARG A 110 12.99 4.35 2.62
CA ARG A 110 11.62 4.56 2.12
C ARG A 110 11.19 3.35 1.30
N ILE A 111 10.26 2.55 1.84
CA ILE A 111 9.91 1.21 1.35
C ILE A 111 8.57 1.15 0.62
N ALA A 112 7.68 2.10 0.86
CA ALA A 112 6.35 2.16 0.28
C ALA A 112 5.84 3.59 0.31
N GLN A 113 4.65 3.81 -0.20
CA GLN A 113 3.90 5.05 -0.04
C GLN A 113 2.49 4.76 0.42
N MET A 114 1.93 5.64 1.25
CA MET A 114 0.52 5.59 1.62
C MET A 114 -0.25 6.68 0.89
N VAL A 115 -1.44 6.31 0.40
CA VAL A 115 -2.34 7.21 -0.34
C VAL A 115 -3.69 7.21 0.35
N VAL A 116 -4.20 8.38 0.71
CA VAL A 116 -5.55 8.53 1.28
C VAL A 116 -6.56 8.47 0.15
N CYS A 117 -7.52 7.55 0.24
CA CYS A 117 -8.53 7.34 -0.79
C CYS A 117 -9.94 7.42 -0.19
N PRO A 118 -10.93 8.00 -0.92
CA PRO A 118 -12.32 7.91 -0.53
C PRO A 118 -12.84 6.48 -0.71
N VAL A 119 -13.78 6.07 0.15
CA VAL A 119 -14.42 4.75 0.09
C VAL A 119 -15.91 4.89 -0.05
N ILE A 120 -16.47 4.24 -1.06
CA ILE A 120 -17.92 4.14 -1.26
C ILE A 120 -18.36 2.79 -0.72
N LYS A 121 -19.32 2.80 0.22
CA LYS A 121 -19.96 1.57 0.72
C LYS A 121 -21.10 1.18 -0.21
N ALA A 122 -21.09 -0.06 -0.66
CA ALA A 122 -22.17 -0.63 -1.46
C ALA A 122 -23.12 -1.45 -0.60
N SER A 123 -24.42 -1.38 -0.91
CA SER A 123 -25.43 -2.33 -0.43
C SER A 123 -25.61 -3.39 -1.51
N LEU A 124 -25.40 -4.65 -1.16
CA LEU A 124 -25.57 -5.76 -2.08
C LEU A 124 -27.02 -6.25 -2.04
N LYS A 125 -27.65 -6.35 -3.21
CA LYS A 125 -28.98 -6.92 -3.39
C LYS A 125 -28.88 -8.16 -4.26
N GLU A 126 -29.26 -9.31 -3.71
CA GLU A 126 -29.34 -10.55 -4.47
C GLU A 126 -30.48 -10.47 -5.50
N VAL A 127 -30.19 -10.86 -6.72
CA VAL A 127 -31.15 -10.99 -7.80
C VAL A 127 -30.92 -12.31 -8.54
N THR A 128 -31.97 -12.83 -9.19
CA THR A 128 -31.85 -14.07 -9.97
C THR A 128 -31.26 -13.84 -11.36
N GLU A 129 -31.40 -12.63 -11.89
CA GLU A 129 -30.94 -12.28 -13.22
C GLU A 129 -30.37 -10.86 -13.23
N LEU A 130 -29.37 -10.63 -14.08
CA LEU A 130 -28.80 -9.32 -14.39
C LEU A 130 -29.24 -8.89 -15.78
N GLU A 131 -29.39 -7.59 -15.98
CA GLU A 131 -29.67 -7.03 -17.30
C GLU A 131 -28.55 -7.41 -18.28
N SER A 132 -28.94 -7.72 -19.53
CA SER A 132 -27.98 -8.00 -20.59
C SER A 132 -27.32 -6.71 -21.07
N THR A 133 -26.05 -6.83 -21.46
CA THR A 133 -25.29 -5.74 -22.08
C THR A 133 -24.66 -6.22 -23.39
N GLU A 134 -24.26 -5.30 -24.26
CA GLU A 134 -23.56 -5.63 -25.50
C GLU A 134 -22.27 -6.44 -25.23
N ARG A 135 -21.53 -6.11 -24.18
CA ARG A 135 -20.35 -6.87 -23.76
C ARG A 135 -20.68 -8.26 -23.20
N GLY A 136 -21.81 -8.39 -22.54
CA GLY A 136 -22.24 -9.64 -21.87
C GLY A 136 -21.17 -10.18 -20.92
N SER A 137 -20.83 -11.46 -21.06
CA SER A 137 -19.84 -12.15 -20.24
C SER A 137 -18.40 -12.03 -20.80
N GLY A 138 -18.17 -11.25 -21.84
CA GLY A 138 -16.85 -11.08 -22.45
C GLY A 138 -15.83 -10.46 -21.50
N GLY A 139 -14.71 -11.14 -21.33
CA GLY A 139 -13.59 -10.71 -20.49
C GLY A 139 -12.28 -11.31 -20.99
N PHE A 140 -11.20 -11.17 -20.21
CA PHE A 140 -9.89 -11.77 -20.49
C PHE A 140 -9.35 -11.52 -21.91
N GLY A 141 -9.53 -10.27 -22.42
CA GLY A 141 -9.09 -9.90 -23.76
C GLY A 141 -10.11 -10.19 -24.86
N SER A 142 -11.40 -10.43 -24.56
CA SER A 142 -12.45 -10.68 -25.55
C SER A 142 -12.65 -9.56 -26.58
N THR A 143 -12.17 -8.34 -26.28
CA THR A 143 -12.16 -7.18 -27.19
C THR A 143 -10.92 -7.10 -28.08
N GLY A 144 -10.02 -8.07 -27.97
CA GLY A 144 -8.75 -8.12 -28.70
C GLY A 144 -7.55 -7.60 -27.90
N ILE A 145 -6.36 -7.98 -28.36
CA ILE A 145 -5.07 -7.56 -27.76
C ILE A 145 -4.38 -6.51 -28.65
N LYS A 146 -4.87 -6.28 -29.87
CA LYS A 146 -4.37 -5.30 -30.84
C LYS A 146 -5.54 -4.53 -31.44
#